data_3fe49537290a52d16cf87ccbce9df01b
#
_entry.id   3fe49537290a52d16cf87ccbce9df01b
#
_cell.length_a   1.000
_cell.length_b   1.000
_cell.length_c   1.000
_cell.angle_alpha   90.00
_cell.angle_beta   90.00
_cell.angle_gamma   90.00
#
_symmetry.space_group_name_H-M   'P 1'
#
loop_
_entity.id
_entity.type
_entity.pdbx_description
1 polymer ?
#
loop_
_entity_poly.entity_id
_entity_poly.type
_entity_poly.pdbx_seq_one_letter_code
_entity_poly.pdbx_strand_id
1 'polypeptide(L)'
;MADISPFLQSVKLPVMPEVAHALIRTLEDDDADVTTIRNIIAKDPALTVTLLRMANSALFGLSRSVDTLDSAVSVVGMSQIRARALSICMTNVFTIPPSLNRLEFWRTSLLCAGYARWLAGSIGMDEQRAWLTGMMLRLGELVIAQKHPNLLAAIEQQPCAPGERWSRERTLSGFDEGQITAEITRRWDFPQALIDALQSCAHPLQHAEPSPLGAVVHLAALLADTPAVNAETLDTLPPLVVGLLQLDLGRLRATIPDADLISDTSTVQA
;
A
#
# COMPACT_ATOMS: atom_id res chain seq x y z
N MET A 1 -16.08 11.96 -14.22
CA MET A 1 -14.98 12.21 -13.26
C MET A 1 -14.26 13.48 -13.68
N ALA A 2 -13.80 14.30 -12.71
CA ALA A 2 -12.97 15.46 -13.03
C ALA A 2 -11.61 14.98 -13.59
N ASP A 3 -11.07 15.72 -14.56
CA ASP A 3 -9.76 15.43 -15.13
C ASP A 3 -8.67 15.80 -14.10
N ILE A 4 -7.88 14.83 -13.66
CA ILE A 4 -6.78 15.01 -12.70
C ILE A 4 -5.50 15.52 -13.37
N SER A 5 -5.41 15.48 -14.70
CA SER A 5 -4.21 15.87 -15.44
C SER A 5 -3.74 17.29 -15.12
N PRO A 6 -4.63 18.32 -15.03
CA PRO A 6 -4.21 19.66 -14.65
C PRO A 6 -3.63 19.73 -13.22
N PHE A 7 -4.16 18.94 -12.28
CA PHE A 7 -3.64 18.87 -10.92
C PHE A 7 -2.20 18.34 -10.91
N LEU A 8 -1.88 17.37 -11.74
CA LEU A 8 -0.56 16.75 -11.81
C LEU A 8 0.42 17.39 -12.80
N GLN A 9 -0.01 18.32 -13.65
CA GLN A 9 0.86 18.98 -14.65
C GLN A 9 2.07 19.68 -14.02
N SER A 10 1.92 20.25 -12.83
CA SER A 10 3.00 20.97 -12.12
C SER A 10 3.77 20.08 -11.13
N VAL A 11 3.40 18.79 -11.03
CA VAL A 11 4.06 17.84 -10.14
C VAL A 11 5.12 17.07 -10.90
N LYS A 12 6.36 17.18 -10.46
CA LYS A 12 7.43 16.33 -10.97
C LYS A 12 7.38 15.00 -10.24
N LEU A 13 6.72 14.03 -10.87
CA LEU A 13 6.71 12.67 -10.33
C LEU A 13 8.15 12.10 -10.31
N PRO A 14 8.52 11.37 -9.28
CA PRO A 14 9.83 10.72 -9.25
C PRO A 14 9.94 9.68 -10.38
N VAL A 15 11.16 9.53 -10.90
CA VAL A 15 11.47 8.52 -11.90
C VAL A 15 11.65 7.18 -11.19
N MET A 16 10.85 6.20 -11.58
CA MET A 16 10.98 4.85 -11.06
C MET A 16 12.28 4.20 -11.55
N PRO A 17 13.03 3.49 -10.70
CA PRO A 17 14.19 2.71 -11.11
C PRO A 17 13.83 1.66 -12.17
N GLU A 18 14.79 1.33 -13.06
CA GLU A 18 14.59 0.31 -14.09
C GLU A 18 14.18 -1.04 -13.50
N VAL A 19 14.77 -1.40 -12.36
CA VAL A 19 14.43 -2.61 -11.60
C VAL A 19 12.96 -2.64 -11.20
N ALA A 20 12.40 -1.50 -10.77
CA ALA A 20 11.00 -1.42 -10.40
C ALA A 20 10.07 -1.58 -11.61
N HIS A 21 10.37 -0.93 -12.74
CA HIS A 21 9.61 -1.13 -13.98
C HIS A 21 9.63 -2.59 -14.43
N ALA A 22 10.80 -3.26 -14.34
CA ALA A 22 10.90 -4.67 -14.68
C ALA A 22 10.05 -5.56 -13.76
N LEU A 23 10.02 -5.26 -12.45
CA LEU A 23 9.19 -5.98 -11.48
C LEU A 23 7.69 -5.72 -11.69
N ILE A 24 7.29 -4.49 -12.02
CA ILE A 24 5.87 -4.14 -12.29
C ILE A 24 5.33 -5.01 -13.44
N ARG A 25 6.09 -5.18 -14.52
CA ARG A 25 5.69 -6.03 -15.66
C ARG A 25 5.46 -7.49 -15.28
N THR A 26 6.13 -7.99 -14.23
CA THR A 26 5.90 -9.35 -13.73
C THR A 26 4.64 -9.51 -12.88
N LEU A 27 3.91 -8.44 -12.56
CA LEU A 27 2.70 -8.52 -11.73
C LEU A 27 1.51 -9.13 -12.50
N GLU A 28 1.49 -9.02 -13.82
CA GLU A 28 0.45 -9.61 -14.69
C GLU A 28 0.94 -10.85 -15.44
N ASP A 29 2.20 -11.21 -15.25
CA ASP A 29 2.80 -12.38 -15.90
C ASP A 29 2.70 -13.58 -14.95
N ASP A 30 1.68 -14.40 -15.13
CA ASP A 30 1.46 -15.62 -14.35
C ASP A 30 2.58 -16.67 -14.58
N ASP A 31 3.31 -16.56 -15.71
CA ASP A 31 4.44 -17.41 -16.07
C ASP A 31 5.78 -16.83 -15.59
N ALA A 32 5.81 -15.65 -14.97
CA ALA A 32 7.02 -15.07 -14.42
C ALA A 32 7.62 -16.00 -13.37
N ASP A 33 8.66 -16.74 -13.81
CA ASP A 33 9.33 -17.70 -12.94
C ASP A 33 10.16 -17.00 -11.83
N VAL A 34 10.43 -17.78 -10.79
CA VAL A 34 11.27 -17.35 -9.64
C VAL A 34 12.62 -16.80 -10.11
N THR A 35 13.20 -17.43 -11.15
CA THR A 35 14.50 -17.06 -11.69
C THR A 35 14.48 -15.68 -12.34
N THR A 36 13.43 -15.37 -13.09
CA THR A 36 13.25 -14.06 -13.75
C THR A 36 13.20 -12.94 -12.70
N ILE A 37 12.33 -13.07 -11.67
CA ILE A 37 12.18 -12.07 -10.62
C ILE A 37 13.47 -11.90 -9.82
N ARG A 38 14.12 -13.01 -9.44
CA ARG A 38 15.42 -13.00 -8.78
C ARG A 38 16.48 -12.27 -9.59
N ASN A 39 16.57 -12.54 -10.89
CA ASN A 39 17.56 -11.92 -11.78
C ASN A 39 17.30 -10.41 -11.96
N ILE A 40 16.04 -9.97 -11.93
CA ILE A 40 15.70 -8.55 -11.94
C ILE A 40 16.22 -7.89 -10.66
N ILE A 41 15.91 -8.46 -9.49
CA ILE A 41 16.32 -7.92 -8.18
C ILE A 41 17.85 -7.90 -8.03
N ALA A 42 18.52 -8.96 -8.47
CA ALA A 42 19.98 -9.09 -8.37
C ALA A 42 20.77 -8.03 -9.15
N LYS A 43 20.14 -7.31 -10.09
CA LYS A 43 20.76 -6.17 -10.80
C LYS A 43 20.97 -4.95 -9.90
N ASP A 44 20.27 -4.89 -8.77
CA ASP A 44 20.39 -3.82 -7.78
C ASP A 44 20.93 -4.38 -6.45
N PRO A 45 22.25 -4.24 -6.17
CA PRO A 45 22.85 -4.74 -4.93
C PRO A 45 22.29 -4.09 -3.67
N ALA A 46 21.92 -2.80 -3.72
CA ALA A 46 21.36 -2.09 -2.57
C ALA A 46 19.96 -2.63 -2.23
N LEU A 47 19.11 -2.84 -3.24
CA LEU A 47 17.82 -3.50 -3.09
C LEU A 47 17.98 -4.91 -2.53
N THR A 48 18.92 -5.70 -3.07
CA THR A 48 19.19 -7.06 -2.60
C THR A 48 19.56 -7.08 -1.12
N VAL A 49 20.50 -6.22 -0.67
CA VAL A 49 20.91 -6.15 0.73
C VAL A 49 19.74 -5.72 1.62
N THR A 50 18.91 -4.78 1.18
CA THR A 50 17.73 -4.32 1.94
C THR A 50 16.70 -5.44 2.07
N LEU A 51 16.46 -6.22 1.01
CA LEU A 51 15.57 -7.38 1.05
C LEU A 51 16.08 -8.49 1.97
N LEU A 52 17.39 -8.75 1.97
CA LEU A 52 17.99 -9.73 2.90
C LEU A 52 17.87 -9.28 4.36
N ARG A 53 18.10 -7.99 4.66
CA ARG A 53 17.85 -7.46 6.01
C ARG A 53 16.40 -7.61 6.42
N MET A 54 15.46 -7.29 5.53
CA MET A 54 14.04 -7.45 5.76
C MET A 54 13.68 -8.92 6.03
N ALA A 55 14.14 -9.85 5.19
CA ALA A 55 13.89 -11.28 5.37
C ALA A 55 14.39 -11.79 6.73
N ASN A 56 15.48 -11.22 7.25
CA ASN A 56 16.06 -11.55 8.55
C ASN A 56 15.42 -10.78 9.73
N SER A 57 14.43 -9.93 9.49
CA SER A 57 13.74 -9.19 10.55
C SER A 57 12.81 -10.09 11.36
N ALA A 58 12.39 -9.61 12.53
CA ALA A 58 11.44 -10.30 13.40
C ALA A 58 10.08 -10.58 12.72
N LEU A 59 9.73 -9.79 11.70
CA LEU A 59 8.51 -9.95 10.91
C LEU A 59 8.37 -11.36 10.30
N PHE A 60 9.49 -11.98 9.91
CA PHE A 60 9.49 -13.31 9.30
C PHE A 60 9.84 -14.43 10.28
N GLY A 61 10.34 -14.12 11.47
CA GLY A 61 10.58 -15.07 12.55
C GLY A 61 11.46 -16.25 12.17
N LEU A 62 12.44 -16.05 11.27
CA LEU A 62 13.27 -17.13 10.76
C LEU A 62 14.15 -17.71 11.87
N SER A 63 14.21 -19.04 11.96
CA SER A 63 15.08 -19.76 12.90
C SER A 63 16.57 -19.69 12.55
N ARG A 64 16.88 -19.32 11.30
CA ARG A 64 18.26 -19.12 10.79
C ARG A 64 18.26 -17.91 9.86
N SER A 65 19.35 -17.14 9.90
CA SER A 65 19.51 -16.03 8.96
C SER A 65 19.72 -16.53 7.54
N VAL A 66 19.17 -15.78 6.59
CA VAL A 66 19.36 -15.99 5.15
C VAL A 66 20.37 -14.97 4.63
N ASP A 67 21.31 -15.41 3.81
CA ASP A 67 22.41 -14.61 3.25
C ASP A 67 22.37 -14.50 1.72
N THR A 68 21.45 -15.22 1.09
CA THR A 68 21.26 -15.20 -0.36
C THR A 68 19.81 -14.88 -0.71
N LEU A 69 19.61 -14.29 -1.90
CA LEU A 69 18.27 -14.01 -2.41
C LEU A 69 17.50 -15.32 -2.65
N ASP A 70 18.15 -16.39 -3.07
CA ASP A 70 17.52 -17.70 -3.25
C ASP A 70 16.99 -18.26 -1.92
N SER A 71 17.79 -18.15 -0.86
CA SER A 71 17.34 -18.55 0.49
C SER A 71 16.19 -17.70 0.98
N ALA A 72 16.24 -16.38 0.76
CA ALA A 72 15.16 -15.48 1.12
C ALA A 72 13.86 -15.82 0.38
N VAL A 73 13.94 -16.06 -0.92
CA VAL A 73 12.80 -16.48 -1.75
C VAL A 73 12.21 -17.81 -1.29
N SER A 74 13.08 -18.78 -0.97
CA SER A 74 12.64 -20.11 -0.52
C SER A 74 11.86 -20.08 0.80
N VAL A 75 12.20 -19.13 1.68
CA VAL A 75 11.58 -19.02 3.03
C VAL A 75 10.42 -18.04 3.05
N VAL A 76 10.58 -16.89 2.43
CA VAL A 76 9.59 -15.79 2.45
C VAL A 76 8.55 -15.97 1.33
N GLY A 77 8.94 -16.57 0.23
CA GLY A 77 8.12 -16.70 -0.97
C GLY A 77 8.34 -15.58 -1.98
N MET A 78 8.29 -15.94 -3.27
CA MET A 78 8.60 -15.01 -4.37
C MET A 78 7.64 -13.83 -4.46
N SER A 79 6.34 -14.07 -4.35
CA SER A 79 5.33 -13.00 -4.44
C SER A 79 5.53 -11.94 -3.36
N GLN A 80 5.90 -12.37 -2.15
CA GLN A 80 6.17 -11.47 -1.04
C GLN A 80 7.48 -10.70 -1.26
N ILE A 81 8.55 -11.36 -1.71
CA ILE A 81 9.82 -10.70 -2.07
C ILE A 81 9.60 -9.65 -3.16
N ARG A 82 8.82 -9.97 -4.21
CA ARG A 82 8.48 -9.05 -5.29
C ARG A 82 7.72 -7.81 -4.77
N ALA A 83 6.67 -8.00 -3.97
CA ALA A 83 5.90 -6.90 -3.41
C ALA A 83 6.76 -5.98 -2.52
N ARG A 84 7.66 -6.59 -1.71
CA ARG A 84 8.59 -5.83 -0.85
C ARG A 84 9.65 -5.10 -1.67
N ALA A 85 10.19 -5.71 -2.72
CA ALA A 85 11.14 -5.05 -3.61
C ALA A 85 10.52 -3.79 -4.25
N LEU A 86 9.29 -3.89 -4.74
CA LEU A 86 8.55 -2.74 -5.27
C LEU A 86 8.33 -1.66 -4.23
N SER A 87 7.92 -2.02 -2.99
CA SER A 87 7.73 -1.03 -1.93
C SER A 87 9.02 -0.30 -1.57
N ILE A 88 10.16 -0.99 -1.49
CA ILE A 88 11.47 -0.39 -1.24
C ILE A 88 11.85 0.58 -2.37
N CYS A 89 11.66 0.19 -3.62
CA CYS A 89 11.89 1.09 -4.76
C CYS A 89 11.04 2.36 -4.66
N MET A 90 9.76 2.23 -4.32
CA MET A 90 8.86 3.39 -4.16
C MET A 90 9.28 4.28 -2.98
N THR A 91 9.62 3.71 -1.83
CA THR A 91 10.05 4.49 -0.67
C THR A 91 11.33 5.28 -0.92
N ASN A 92 12.22 4.76 -1.77
CA ASN A 92 13.50 5.39 -2.09
C ASN A 92 13.36 6.54 -3.11
N VAL A 93 12.34 6.54 -3.97
CA VAL A 93 12.16 7.60 -4.96
C VAL A 93 11.36 8.80 -4.45
N PHE A 94 10.54 8.60 -3.40
CA PHE A 94 9.78 9.70 -2.80
C PHE A 94 10.57 10.42 -1.71
N THR A 95 10.63 11.75 -1.84
CA THR A 95 11.11 12.62 -0.77
C THR A 95 9.92 13.00 0.11
N ILE A 96 9.98 12.68 1.40
CA ILE A 96 8.97 13.10 2.37
C ILE A 96 9.16 14.59 2.64
N PRO A 97 8.15 15.44 2.41
CA PRO A 97 8.22 16.86 2.73
C PRO A 97 8.40 17.09 4.24
N PRO A 98 9.07 18.21 4.64
CA PRO A 98 9.24 18.53 6.07
C PRO A 98 7.94 18.72 6.85
N SER A 99 6.82 18.96 6.15
CA SER A 99 5.48 19.08 6.72
C SER A 99 4.88 17.74 7.17
N LEU A 100 5.45 16.61 6.76
CA LEU A 100 5.01 15.27 7.13
C LEU A 100 6.03 14.60 8.05
N ASN A 101 5.53 13.91 9.06
CA ASN A 101 6.36 13.01 9.86
C ASN A 101 6.65 11.74 9.06
N ARG A 102 7.91 11.57 8.63
CA ARG A 102 8.34 10.42 7.82
C ARG A 102 7.98 9.08 8.46
N LEU A 103 8.22 8.93 9.76
CA LEU A 103 7.99 7.68 10.47
C LEU A 103 6.49 7.35 10.51
N GLU A 104 5.68 8.33 10.86
CA GLU A 104 4.21 8.20 10.92
C GLU A 104 3.62 7.85 9.54
N PHE A 105 4.05 8.56 8.51
CA PHE A 105 3.61 8.32 7.14
C PHE A 105 3.83 6.86 6.70
N TRP A 106 5.06 6.35 6.87
CA TRP A 106 5.38 4.98 6.49
C TRP A 106 4.74 3.96 7.42
N ARG A 107 4.63 4.26 8.72
CA ARG A 107 3.94 3.40 9.68
C ARG A 107 2.49 3.20 9.28
N THR A 108 1.76 4.25 8.96
CA THR A 108 0.35 4.17 8.54
C THR A 108 0.21 3.47 7.19
N SER A 109 1.12 3.71 6.24
CA SER A 109 1.15 2.99 4.96
C SER A 109 1.36 1.48 5.16
N LEU A 110 2.25 1.08 6.07
CA LEU A 110 2.48 -0.33 6.41
C LEU A 110 1.31 -0.96 7.16
N LEU A 111 0.64 -0.21 8.06
CA LEU A 111 -0.60 -0.66 8.71
C LEU A 111 -1.67 -0.95 7.67
N CYS A 112 -1.91 -0.02 6.73
CA CYS A 112 -2.86 -0.22 5.64
C CYS A 112 -2.51 -1.45 4.79
N ALA A 113 -1.24 -1.62 4.43
CA ALA A 113 -0.76 -2.81 3.70
C ALA A 113 -1.00 -4.11 4.48
N GLY A 114 -0.66 -4.12 5.77
CA GLY A 114 -0.82 -5.29 6.64
C GLY A 114 -2.29 -5.70 6.83
N TYR A 115 -3.17 -4.73 7.08
CA TYR A 115 -4.61 -4.98 7.16
C TYR A 115 -5.19 -5.39 5.81
N ALA A 116 -4.76 -4.80 4.69
CA ALA A 116 -5.20 -5.22 3.35
C ALA A 116 -4.83 -6.68 3.07
N ARG A 117 -3.60 -7.10 3.40
CA ARG A 117 -3.15 -8.47 3.29
C ARG A 117 -4.01 -9.43 4.13
N TRP A 118 -4.24 -9.09 5.39
CA TRP A 118 -5.04 -9.90 6.30
C TRP A 118 -6.49 -10.07 5.82
N LEU A 119 -7.14 -8.98 5.42
CA LEU A 119 -8.51 -9.02 4.88
C LEU A 119 -8.57 -9.85 3.59
N ALA A 120 -7.64 -9.64 2.66
CA ALA A 120 -7.54 -10.40 1.42
C ALA A 120 -7.38 -11.90 1.65
N GLY A 121 -6.48 -12.29 2.57
CA GLY A 121 -6.28 -13.69 2.94
C GLY A 121 -7.52 -14.34 3.54
N SER A 122 -8.37 -13.58 4.25
CA SER A 122 -9.61 -14.10 4.84
C SER A 122 -10.65 -14.54 3.80
N ILE A 123 -10.58 -13.99 2.59
CA ILE A 123 -11.51 -14.27 1.46
C ILE A 123 -10.83 -14.95 0.27
N GLY A 124 -9.59 -15.43 0.45
CA GLY A 124 -8.85 -16.14 -0.60
C GLY A 124 -8.39 -15.26 -1.78
N MET A 125 -8.29 -13.94 -1.59
CA MET A 125 -7.73 -13.00 -2.57
C MET A 125 -6.19 -12.98 -2.46
N ASP A 126 -5.51 -12.55 -3.55
CA ASP A 126 -4.06 -12.36 -3.56
C ASP A 126 -3.60 -11.38 -2.47
N GLU A 127 -3.03 -11.93 -1.41
CA GLU A 127 -2.56 -11.21 -0.23
C GLU A 127 -1.45 -10.19 -0.57
N GLN A 128 -0.57 -10.52 -1.51
CA GLN A 128 0.58 -9.67 -1.83
C GLN A 128 0.18 -8.51 -2.73
N ARG A 129 -0.78 -8.73 -3.63
CA ARG A 129 -1.39 -7.68 -4.42
C ARG A 129 -2.14 -6.69 -3.53
N ALA A 130 -2.91 -7.19 -2.56
CA ALA A 130 -3.62 -6.36 -1.59
C ALA A 130 -2.65 -5.58 -0.70
N TRP A 131 -1.58 -6.24 -0.22
CA TRP A 131 -0.53 -5.60 0.56
C TRP A 131 0.13 -4.44 -0.21
N LEU A 132 0.53 -4.69 -1.47
CA LEU A 132 1.18 -3.68 -2.31
C LEU A 132 0.24 -2.49 -2.57
N THR A 133 -1.03 -2.76 -2.88
CA THR A 133 -2.02 -1.71 -3.15
C THR A 133 -2.26 -0.84 -1.91
N GLY A 134 -2.41 -1.45 -0.73
CA GLY A 134 -2.54 -0.74 0.54
C GLY A 134 -1.31 0.10 0.89
N MET A 135 -0.10 -0.42 0.62
CA MET A 135 1.16 0.32 0.82
C MET A 135 1.25 1.58 -0.04
N MET A 136 0.69 1.52 -1.25
CA MET A 136 0.74 2.64 -2.20
C MET A 136 -0.31 3.71 -1.92
N LEU A 137 -1.41 3.41 -1.24
CA LEU A 137 -2.58 4.28 -1.16
C LEU A 137 -2.22 5.74 -0.83
N ARG A 138 -1.37 5.96 0.16
CA ARG A 138 -1.00 7.29 0.65
C ARG A 138 0.05 8.03 -0.19
N LEU A 139 0.54 7.48 -1.30
CA LEU A 139 1.50 8.21 -2.16
C LEU A 139 0.92 9.51 -2.72
N GLY A 140 -0.41 9.56 -2.91
CA GLY A 140 -1.11 10.79 -3.30
C GLY A 140 -0.95 11.94 -2.31
N GLU A 141 -0.86 11.64 -1.01
CA GLU A 141 -0.60 12.61 0.04
C GLU A 141 0.76 13.32 -0.14
N LEU A 142 1.79 12.58 -0.55
CA LEU A 142 3.11 13.16 -0.84
C LEU A 142 3.06 14.16 -1.99
N VAL A 143 2.21 13.91 -2.98
CA VAL A 143 1.99 14.83 -4.10
C VAL A 143 1.23 16.07 -3.65
N ILE A 144 0.19 15.90 -2.84
CA ILE A 144 -0.53 17.04 -2.23
C ILE A 144 0.44 17.90 -1.42
N ALA A 145 1.28 17.28 -0.60
CA ALA A 145 2.26 17.96 0.24
C ALA A 145 3.31 18.74 -0.56
N GLN A 146 3.79 18.18 -1.66
CA GLN A 146 4.76 18.85 -2.53
C GLN A 146 4.15 20.05 -3.25
N LYS A 147 2.93 19.92 -3.76
CA LYS A 147 2.27 20.94 -4.57
C LYS A 147 1.66 22.06 -3.73
N HIS A 148 1.06 21.67 -2.63
CA HIS A 148 0.26 22.54 -1.77
C HIS A 148 0.52 22.23 -0.28
N PRO A 149 1.68 22.63 0.28
CA PRO A 149 1.99 22.36 1.69
C PRO A 149 0.93 22.91 2.67
N ASN A 150 0.36 24.07 2.34
CA ASN A 150 -0.70 24.68 3.15
C ASN A 150 -2.01 23.87 3.09
N LEU A 151 -2.29 23.22 1.97
CA LEU A 151 -3.45 22.35 1.80
C LEU A 151 -3.33 21.11 2.68
N LEU A 152 -2.16 20.49 2.69
CA LEU A 152 -1.89 19.36 3.57
C LEU A 152 -2.08 19.77 5.04
N ALA A 153 -1.52 20.90 5.45
CA ALA A 153 -1.70 21.43 6.80
C ALA A 153 -3.18 21.61 7.16
N ALA A 154 -4.01 22.07 6.21
CA ALA A 154 -5.46 22.21 6.43
C ALA A 154 -6.17 20.84 6.52
N ILE A 155 -5.72 19.83 5.79
CA ILE A 155 -6.24 18.46 5.89
C ILE A 155 -5.91 17.86 7.26
N GLU A 156 -4.68 18.08 7.76
CA GLU A 156 -4.16 17.51 9.00
C GLU A 156 -4.55 18.28 10.27
N GLN A 157 -5.01 19.53 10.16
CA GLN A 157 -5.27 20.44 11.30
C GLN A 157 -6.31 19.95 12.31
N GLN A 158 -7.17 18.99 11.96
CA GLN A 158 -8.24 18.51 12.84
C GLN A 158 -8.18 16.99 12.96
N PRO A 159 -8.45 16.43 14.17
CA PRO A 159 -8.68 15.01 14.28
C PRO A 159 -9.75 14.56 13.29
N CYS A 160 -9.49 13.49 12.55
CA CYS A 160 -10.43 12.88 11.63
C CYS A 160 -10.95 11.57 12.21
N ALA A 161 -12.23 11.29 12.01
CA ALA A 161 -12.69 9.91 12.07
C ALA A 161 -12.09 9.11 10.89
N PRO A 162 -11.93 7.78 11.05
CA PRO A 162 -11.45 6.94 9.96
C PRO A 162 -12.23 7.19 8.65
N GLY A 163 -11.50 7.43 7.54
CA GLY A 163 -12.09 7.72 6.23
C GLY A 163 -12.60 9.16 6.00
N GLU A 164 -12.72 10.00 7.02
CA GLU A 164 -13.15 11.41 6.87
C GLU A 164 -12.12 12.23 6.09
N ARG A 165 -10.85 11.82 6.14
CA ARG A 165 -9.76 12.44 5.42
C ARG A 165 -10.04 12.56 3.92
N TRP A 166 -10.56 11.52 3.27
CA TRP A 166 -10.87 11.53 1.83
C TRP A 166 -11.87 12.61 1.43
N SER A 167 -12.88 12.88 2.28
CA SER A 167 -13.84 13.96 2.01
C SER A 167 -13.21 15.34 2.14
N ARG A 168 -12.28 15.54 3.08
CA ARG A 168 -11.51 16.78 3.23
C ARG A 168 -10.58 17.00 2.04
N GLU A 169 -9.85 15.97 1.65
CA GLU A 169 -8.97 16.02 0.49
C GLU A 169 -9.73 16.46 -0.76
N ARG A 170 -10.88 15.84 -1.05
CA ARG A 170 -11.71 16.22 -2.20
C ARG A 170 -12.28 17.63 -2.09
N THR A 171 -12.69 18.06 -0.91
CA THR A 171 -13.18 19.41 -0.72
C THR A 171 -12.11 20.46 -0.98
N LEU A 172 -10.88 20.19 -0.59
CA LEU A 172 -9.77 21.13 -0.63
C LEU A 172 -8.95 21.05 -1.93
N SER A 173 -8.77 19.85 -2.50
CA SER A 173 -7.94 19.62 -3.69
C SER A 173 -8.73 19.27 -4.95
N GLY A 174 -10.00 18.87 -4.80
CA GLY A 174 -10.82 18.28 -5.86
C GLY A 174 -10.65 16.77 -6.01
N PHE A 175 -9.65 16.17 -5.38
CA PHE A 175 -9.31 14.74 -5.48
C PHE A 175 -8.92 14.18 -4.12
N ASP A 176 -9.18 12.88 -3.90
CA ASP A 176 -8.62 12.16 -2.76
C ASP A 176 -7.26 11.51 -3.10
N GLU A 177 -6.53 11.09 -2.05
CA GLU A 177 -5.21 10.49 -2.19
C GLU A 177 -5.23 9.25 -3.08
N GLY A 178 -6.29 8.43 -3.02
CA GLY A 178 -6.44 7.23 -3.85
C GLY A 178 -6.53 7.56 -5.33
N GLN A 179 -7.30 8.59 -5.70
CA GLN A 179 -7.41 9.06 -7.09
C GLN A 179 -6.07 9.60 -7.62
N ILE A 180 -5.35 10.34 -6.78
CA ILE A 180 -4.02 10.86 -7.14
C ILE A 180 -3.03 9.71 -7.32
N THR A 181 -3.03 8.76 -6.38
CA THR A 181 -2.15 7.56 -6.45
C THR A 181 -2.48 6.70 -7.67
N ALA A 182 -3.76 6.53 -8.00
CA ALA A 182 -4.17 5.80 -9.21
C ALA A 182 -3.58 6.42 -10.48
N GLU A 183 -3.53 7.75 -10.58
CA GLU A 183 -2.91 8.41 -11.73
C GLU A 183 -1.39 8.27 -11.73
N ILE A 184 -0.74 8.32 -10.55
CA ILE A 184 0.69 8.06 -10.43
C ILE A 184 1.02 6.64 -10.91
N THR A 185 0.30 5.65 -10.42
CA THR A 185 0.51 4.23 -10.76
C THR A 185 0.21 3.96 -12.24
N ARG A 186 -0.78 4.64 -12.84
CA ARG A 186 -1.02 4.57 -14.29
C ARG A 186 0.18 5.05 -15.10
N ARG A 187 0.82 6.13 -14.69
CA ARG A 187 2.03 6.65 -15.37
C ARG A 187 3.27 5.77 -15.17
N TRP A 188 3.23 4.89 -14.20
CA TRP A 188 4.27 3.90 -13.94
C TRP A 188 3.96 2.51 -14.52
N ASP A 189 2.91 2.42 -15.36
CA ASP A 189 2.48 1.19 -16.03
C ASP A 189 2.14 0.04 -15.06
N PHE A 190 1.52 0.37 -13.91
CA PHE A 190 0.98 -0.64 -13.02
C PHE A 190 -0.24 -1.35 -13.62
N PRO A 191 -0.53 -2.61 -13.20
CA PRO A 191 -1.71 -3.34 -13.60
C PRO A 191 -3.01 -2.57 -13.38
N GLN A 192 -3.95 -2.65 -14.35
CA GLN A 192 -5.20 -1.91 -14.30
C GLN A 192 -6.02 -2.23 -13.04
N ALA A 193 -5.99 -3.48 -12.57
CA ALA A 193 -6.69 -3.88 -11.36
C ALA A 193 -6.22 -3.12 -10.09
N LEU A 194 -4.93 -2.77 -9.99
CA LEU A 194 -4.40 -1.95 -8.89
C LEU A 194 -4.82 -0.49 -9.04
N ILE A 195 -4.78 0.02 -10.27
CA ILE A 195 -5.21 1.39 -10.59
C ILE A 195 -6.69 1.58 -10.22
N ASP A 196 -7.55 0.66 -10.63
CA ASP A 196 -8.99 0.70 -10.35
C ASP A 196 -9.29 0.58 -8.85
N ALA A 197 -8.53 -0.26 -8.14
CA ALA A 197 -8.66 -0.41 -6.71
C ALA A 197 -8.32 0.89 -5.96
N LEU A 198 -7.21 1.55 -6.31
CA LEU A 198 -6.80 2.83 -5.74
C LEU A 198 -7.83 3.92 -6.07
N GLN A 199 -8.27 3.97 -7.33
CA GLN A 199 -9.22 4.97 -7.82
C GLN A 199 -10.58 4.90 -7.12
N SER A 200 -11.05 3.70 -6.76
CA SER A 200 -12.33 3.46 -6.12
C SER A 200 -12.27 3.39 -4.60
N CYS A 201 -11.07 3.39 -4.02
CA CYS A 201 -10.84 3.11 -2.59
C CYS A 201 -11.71 3.98 -1.67
N ALA A 202 -11.78 5.29 -1.88
CA ALA A 202 -12.57 6.17 -1.02
C ALA A 202 -14.10 5.89 -1.09
N HIS A 203 -14.59 5.34 -2.21
CA HIS A 203 -16.00 5.05 -2.45
C HIS A 203 -16.20 3.74 -3.22
N PRO A 204 -15.90 2.58 -2.61
CA PRO A 204 -15.86 1.30 -3.32
C PRO A 204 -17.21 0.85 -3.89
N LEU A 205 -18.32 1.43 -3.42
CA LEU A 205 -19.68 1.08 -3.86
C LEU A 205 -20.26 2.04 -4.91
N GLN A 206 -19.53 3.08 -5.33
CA GLN A 206 -20.04 4.07 -6.29
C GLN A 206 -19.95 3.62 -7.76
N HIS A 207 -19.20 2.58 -8.06
CA HIS A 207 -19.04 2.05 -9.41
C HIS A 207 -20.06 0.96 -9.69
N ALA A 208 -20.51 0.85 -10.96
CA ALA A 208 -21.46 -0.20 -11.40
C ALA A 208 -20.86 -1.61 -11.14
N GLU A 209 -19.55 -1.74 -11.32
CA GLU A 209 -18.79 -2.94 -10.98
C GLU A 209 -17.77 -2.56 -9.90
N PRO A 210 -18.09 -2.81 -8.61
CA PRO A 210 -17.17 -2.54 -7.51
C PRO A 210 -15.89 -3.37 -7.60
N SER A 211 -14.75 -2.73 -7.37
CA SER A 211 -13.47 -3.44 -7.24
C SER A 211 -13.39 -4.15 -5.88
N PRO A 212 -13.35 -5.49 -5.82
CA PRO A 212 -13.16 -6.18 -4.54
C PRO A 212 -11.83 -5.80 -3.87
N LEU A 213 -10.77 -5.60 -4.65
CA LEU A 213 -9.48 -5.12 -4.13
C LEU A 213 -9.59 -3.70 -3.58
N GLY A 214 -10.32 -2.81 -4.28
CA GLY A 214 -10.60 -1.46 -3.79
C GLY A 214 -11.39 -1.46 -2.48
N ALA A 215 -12.36 -2.37 -2.33
CA ALA A 215 -13.12 -2.56 -1.11
C ALA A 215 -12.26 -3.08 0.06
N VAL A 216 -11.33 -4.02 -0.20
CA VAL A 216 -10.36 -4.49 0.79
C VAL A 216 -9.46 -3.35 1.25
N VAL A 217 -8.92 -2.56 0.32
CA VAL A 217 -8.03 -1.42 0.65
C VAL A 217 -8.80 -0.32 1.38
N HIS A 218 -10.08 -0.09 1.05
CA HIS A 218 -10.96 0.82 1.80
C HIS A 218 -11.04 0.44 3.27
N LEU A 219 -11.41 -0.81 3.58
CA LEU A 219 -11.51 -1.27 4.97
C LEU A 219 -10.16 -1.24 5.67
N ALA A 220 -9.08 -1.61 4.97
CA ALA A 220 -7.73 -1.57 5.50
C ALA A 220 -7.27 -0.16 5.88
N ALA A 221 -7.62 0.84 5.07
CA ALA A 221 -7.33 2.24 5.37
C ALA A 221 -8.10 2.75 6.60
N LEU A 222 -9.40 2.39 6.73
CA LEU A 222 -10.18 2.71 7.93
C LEU A 222 -9.56 2.12 9.21
N LEU A 223 -9.08 0.87 9.12
CA LEU A 223 -8.39 0.22 10.24
C LEU A 223 -7.04 0.89 10.53
N ALA A 224 -6.28 1.28 9.51
CA ALA A 224 -5.00 1.95 9.67
C ALA A 224 -5.12 3.35 10.30
N ASP A 225 -6.23 4.04 10.08
CA ASP A 225 -6.56 5.33 10.69
C ASP A 225 -7.08 5.18 12.15
N THR A 226 -7.35 3.95 12.58
CA THR A 226 -7.85 3.69 13.93
C THR A 226 -6.68 3.50 14.91
N PRO A 227 -6.60 4.23 16.03
CA PRO A 227 -5.46 4.17 16.94
C PRO A 227 -5.17 2.79 17.53
N ALA A 228 -6.23 1.99 17.76
CA ALA A 228 -6.11 0.62 18.26
C ALA A 228 -7.23 -0.23 17.68
N VAL A 229 -6.87 -1.21 16.84
CA VAL A 229 -7.83 -2.14 16.24
C VAL A 229 -8.09 -3.30 17.20
N ASN A 230 -9.35 -3.50 17.52
CA ASN A 230 -9.83 -4.58 18.39
C ASN A 230 -11.12 -5.19 17.83
N ALA A 231 -11.72 -6.12 18.56
CA ALA A 231 -12.97 -6.78 18.14
C ALA A 231 -14.13 -5.78 17.91
N GLU A 232 -14.22 -4.73 18.72
CA GLU A 232 -15.28 -3.71 18.62
C GLU A 232 -15.07 -2.81 17.39
N THR A 233 -13.82 -2.53 17.04
CA THR A 233 -13.47 -1.77 15.82
C THR A 233 -14.05 -2.43 14.58
N LEU A 234 -14.06 -3.76 14.50
CA LEU A 234 -14.61 -4.48 13.35
C LEU A 234 -16.11 -4.27 13.19
N ASP A 235 -16.85 -3.99 14.27
CA ASP A 235 -18.27 -3.69 14.23
C ASP A 235 -18.58 -2.28 13.68
N THR A 236 -17.58 -1.41 13.66
CA THR A 236 -17.71 -0.05 13.09
C THR A 236 -17.46 0.00 11.58
N LEU A 237 -16.96 -1.09 10.98
CA LEU A 237 -16.70 -1.14 9.54
C LEU A 237 -17.99 -1.00 8.73
N PRO A 238 -17.96 -0.33 7.55
CA PRO A 238 -19.14 -0.12 6.72
C PRO A 238 -19.82 -1.45 6.33
N PRO A 239 -21.08 -1.71 6.81
CA PRO A 239 -21.71 -3.02 6.64
C PRO A 239 -21.91 -3.43 5.18
N LEU A 240 -22.15 -2.47 4.29
CA LEU A 240 -22.32 -2.74 2.86
C LEU A 240 -21.01 -3.19 2.20
N VAL A 241 -19.85 -2.64 2.63
CA VAL A 241 -18.55 -3.07 2.11
C VAL A 241 -18.15 -4.42 2.67
N VAL A 242 -18.41 -4.65 3.97
CA VAL A 242 -18.24 -5.96 4.62
C VAL A 242 -19.09 -7.02 3.89
N GLY A 243 -20.34 -6.70 3.55
CA GLY A 243 -21.25 -7.57 2.82
C GLY A 243 -20.81 -7.84 1.38
N LEU A 244 -20.30 -6.83 0.66
CA LEU A 244 -19.76 -6.98 -0.68
C LEU A 244 -18.63 -8.02 -0.71
N LEU A 245 -17.74 -7.98 0.28
CA LEU A 245 -16.59 -8.88 0.42
C LEU A 245 -16.95 -10.22 1.08
N GLN A 246 -18.18 -10.38 1.58
CA GLN A 246 -18.65 -11.57 2.33
C GLN A 246 -17.70 -11.92 3.50
N LEU A 247 -17.22 -10.90 4.22
CA LEU A 247 -16.27 -11.09 5.32
C LEU A 247 -16.93 -11.75 6.52
N ASP A 248 -16.29 -12.79 7.05
CA ASP A 248 -16.65 -13.41 8.33
C ASP A 248 -16.00 -12.61 9.49
N LEU A 249 -16.77 -11.70 10.09
CA LEU A 249 -16.29 -10.91 11.21
C LEU A 249 -15.93 -11.76 12.44
N GLY A 250 -16.56 -12.93 12.62
CA GLY A 250 -16.23 -13.84 13.71
C GLY A 250 -14.82 -14.41 13.56
N ARG A 251 -14.47 -14.85 12.35
CA ARG A 251 -13.13 -15.31 12.01
C ARG A 251 -12.11 -14.19 12.10
N LEU A 252 -12.45 -12.99 11.61
CA LEU A 252 -11.56 -11.83 11.67
C LEU A 252 -11.24 -11.45 13.12
N ARG A 253 -12.21 -11.43 14.03
CA ARG A 253 -11.97 -11.14 15.47
C ARG A 253 -10.94 -12.08 16.11
N ALA A 254 -10.91 -13.33 15.69
CA ALA A 254 -9.96 -14.32 16.22
C ALA A 254 -8.54 -14.17 15.66
N THR A 255 -8.35 -13.39 14.60
CA THR A 255 -7.09 -13.32 13.83
C THR A 255 -6.61 -11.90 13.59
N ILE A 256 -7.05 -10.93 14.40
CA ILE A 256 -6.58 -9.52 14.28
C ILE A 256 -5.05 -9.50 14.37
N PRO A 257 -4.36 -8.95 13.36
CA PRO A 257 -2.91 -8.91 13.38
C PRO A 257 -2.38 -7.91 14.42
N ASP A 258 -1.21 -8.21 14.96
CA ASP A 258 -0.49 -7.28 15.83
C ASP A 258 -0.03 -6.06 15.01
N ALA A 259 -0.50 -4.88 15.39
CA ALA A 259 -0.22 -3.62 14.69
C ALA A 259 1.28 -3.29 14.67
N ASP A 260 2.03 -3.56 15.74
CA ASP A 260 3.46 -3.27 15.81
C ASP A 260 4.25 -4.19 14.88
N LEU A 261 3.81 -5.45 14.75
CA LEU A 261 4.44 -6.40 13.85
C LEU A 261 4.21 -6.05 12.37
N ILE A 262 2.99 -5.64 11.98
CA ILE A 262 2.68 -5.33 10.58
C ILE A 262 3.16 -3.94 10.14
N SER A 263 3.47 -3.04 11.09
CA SER A 263 3.95 -1.68 10.84
C SER A 263 5.45 -1.48 11.10
N ASP A 264 6.24 -2.57 11.12
CA ASP A 264 7.70 -2.49 11.30
C ASP A 264 8.35 -1.65 10.18
N THR A 265 8.79 -0.45 10.55
CA THR A 265 9.41 0.52 9.66
C THR A 265 10.92 0.30 9.47
N SER A 266 11.52 -0.71 10.08
CA SER A 266 12.97 -0.97 10.01
C SER A 266 13.50 -1.09 8.57
N THR A 267 12.64 -1.49 7.64
CA THR A 267 12.96 -1.67 6.21
C THR A 267 12.79 -0.40 5.36
N VAL A 268 12.09 0.62 5.87
CA VAL A 268 11.81 1.88 5.15
C VAL A 268 12.59 3.07 5.74
N GLN A 269 13.41 2.83 6.76
CA GLN A 269 14.26 3.83 7.40
C GLN A 269 15.70 3.86 6.85
N ALA A 270 16.04 2.99 5.94
CA ALA A 270 17.40 2.85 5.40
C ALA A 270 17.74 3.89 4.34
#